data_f538b9b9d59e71b85ecee8bd41e97508
#
_entry.id   f538b9b9d59e71b85ecee8bd41e97508
#
_cell.length_a   1.000
_cell.length_b   1.000
_cell.length_c   1.000
_cell.angle_alpha   90.00
_cell.angle_beta   90.00
_cell.angle_gamma   90.00
#
_symmetry.space_group_name_H-M   'P 1'
#
loop_
_entity.id
_entity.type
_entity.pdbx_description
1 polymer ?
#
loop_
_entity_poly.entity_id
_entity_poly.type
_entity_poly.pdbx_seq_one_letter_code
_entity_poly.pdbx_strand_id
1 'polypeptide(L)'
;MILFISDLHLQVDRPALTEAFLRFVDERARSARQLYLLGDLFEYWAGDDDLGDAFHARIAAALRALADRGIDVFWIAGNRDFLVGERFASTAGLALLPETWVIEDHDRRIVLVHGDAQCTDDTKYMAFRAQVREPAWQRQFLQMPLAQRKAIIAGLRENSRQDQGEKSYEIMDVTPQAIDAVFAQTGADVMIHGHTHRPALHTAGGKLRYVLPDWEPEASPPRGGWIAIGDDGVITRHALDGSVL
;
A
#
# COMPACT_ATOMS: atom_id res chain seq x y z
N MET A 1 3.82 -19.42 -3.48
CA MET A 1 4.08 -18.06 -4.03
C MET A 1 3.53 -17.02 -3.07
N ILE A 2 4.24 -15.91 -2.82
CA ILE A 2 3.80 -14.72 -2.07
C ILE A 2 3.67 -13.55 -3.05
N LEU A 3 2.62 -12.72 -2.90
CA LEU A 3 2.39 -11.55 -3.75
C LEU A 3 2.38 -10.26 -2.94
N PHE A 4 2.85 -9.18 -3.55
CA PHE A 4 2.90 -7.83 -2.96
C PHE A 4 2.35 -6.81 -3.95
N ILE A 5 1.43 -5.97 -3.49
CA ILE A 5 0.87 -4.84 -4.24
C ILE A 5 0.75 -3.61 -3.33
N SER A 6 0.73 -2.43 -3.91
CA SER A 6 0.46 -1.15 -3.23
C SER A 6 -0.03 -0.09 -4.22
N ASP A 7 -0.41 1.06 -3.71
CA ASP A 7 -0.65 2.28 -4.49
C ASP A 7 -1.69 2.12 -5.61
N LEU A 8 -2.79 1.44 -5.29
CA LEU A 8 -3.89 1.25 -6.22
C LEU A 8 -4.80 2.48 -6.28
N HIS A 9 -4.99 3.18 -5.14
CA HIS A 9 -5.85 4.36 -5.05
C HIS A 9 -7.27 4.14 -5.57
N LEU A 10 -7.87 3.00 -5.20
CA LEU A 10 -9.21 2.61 -5.63
C LEU A 10 -10.25 3.66 -5.20
N GLN A 11 -11.11 4.04 -6.13
CA GLN A 11 -12.19 4.99 -5.91
C GLN A 11 -13.33 4.76 -6.91
N VAL A 12 -14.53 5.23 -6.57
CA VAL A 12 -15.77 4.96 -7.33
C VAL A 12 -15.70 5.46 -8.78
N ASP A 13 -15.10 6.63 -8.99
CA ASP A 13 -15.00 7.30 -10.29
C ASP A 13 -13.88 6.75 -11.21
N ARG A 14 -13.18 5.69 -10.76
CA ARG A 14 -12.15 4.99 -11.55
C ARG A 14 -12.49 3.51 -11.74
N PRO A 15 -13.55 3.19 -12.51
CA PRO A 15 -14.01 1.81 -12.66
C PRO A 15 -12.98 0.89 -13.34
N ALA A 16 -12.22 1.38 -14.31
CA ALA A 16 -11.19 0.58 -14.99
C ALA A 16 -10.10 0.09 -14.02
N LEU A 17 -9.72 0.92 -13.06
CA LEU A 17 -8.77 0.58 -12.01
C LEU A 17 -9.35 -0.50 -11.08
N THR A 18 -10.61 -0.34 -10.69
CA THR A 18 -11.33 -1.32 -9.87
C THR A 18 -11.41 -2.69 -10.57
N GLU A 19 -11.75 -2.70 -11.86
CA GLU A 19 -11.80 -3.94 -12.63
C GLU A 19 -10.40 -4.58 -12.80
N ALA A 20 -9.34 -3.79 -12.94
CA ALA A 20 -7.97 -4.30 -12.98
C ALA A 20 -7.60 -4.99 -11.66
N PHE A 21 -7.93 -4.38 -10.52
CA PHE A 21 -7.74 -5.00 -9.21
C PHE A 21 -8.52 -6.29 -9.04
N LEU A 22 -9.82 -6.29 -9.37
CA LEU A 22 -10.67 -7.48 -9.24
C LEU A 22 -10.18 -8.62 -10.13
N ARG A 23 -9.70 -8.31 -11.33
CA ARG A 23 -9.07 -9.29 -12.22
C ARG A 23 -7.78 -9.85 -11.60
N PHE A 24 -6.92 -9.01 -11.04
CA PHE A 24 -5.73 -9.47 -10.32
C PHE A 24 -6.09 -10.42 -9.17
N VAL A 25 -7.11 -10.09 -8.37
CA VAL A 25 -7.60 -10.95 -7.29
C VAL A 25 -8.05 -12.31 -7.83
N ASP A 26 -8.85 -12.31 -8.89
CA ASP A 26 -9.42 -13.56 -9.44
C ASP A 26 -8.42 -14.39 -10.26
N GLU A 27 -7.52 -13.77 -11.01
CA GLU A 27 -6.62 -14.49 -11.91
C GLU A 27 -5.26 -14.80 -11.30
N ARG A 28 -4.74 -13.91 -10.42
CA ARG A 28 -3.37 -14.01 -9.88
C ARG A 28 -3.35 -14.36 -8.40
N ALA A 29 -4.00 -13.56 -7.57
CA ALA A 29 -3.93 -13.73 -6.12
C ALA A 29 -4.58 -15.03 -5.65
N ARG A 30 -5.58 -15.54 -6.34
CA ARG A 30 -6.27 -16.80 -5.97
C ARG A 30 -5.37 -18.05 -5.94
N SER A 31 -4.19 -18.01 -6.53
CA SER A 31 -3.20 -19.10 -6.53
C SER A 31 -2.00 -18.83 -5.62
N ALA A 32 -2.00 -17.69 -4.92
CA ALA A 32 -0.97 -17.38 -3.95
C ALA A 32 -1.21 -18.11 -2.62
N ARG A 33 -0.17 -18.27 -1.81
CA ARG A 33 -0.32 -18.64 -0.40
C ARG A 33 -0.56 -17.41 0.48
N GLN A 34 0.02 -16.27 0.10
CA GLN A 34 -0.07 -15.01 0.85
C GLN A 34 -0.16 -13.82 -0.11
N LEU A 35 -0.95 -12.81 0.29
CA LEU A 35 -1.03 -11.51 -0.38
C LEU A 35 -0.76 -10.41 0.64
N TYR A 36 0.22 -9.55 0.36
CA TYR A 36 0.53 -8.37 1.14
C TYR A 36 0.08 -7.11 0.40
N LEU A 37 -0.79 -6.33 1.04
CA LEU A 37 -1.23 -5.01 0.62
C LEU A 37 -0.37 -3.99 1.39
N LEU A 38 0.56 -3.33 0.68
CA LEU A 38 1.53 -2.43 1.31
C LEU A 38 1.06 -0.97 1.28
N GLY A 39 -0.23 -0.74 1.55
CA GLY A 39 -0.85 0.57 1.71
C GLY A 39 -1.37 1.19 0.42
N ASP A 40 -2.16 2.23 0.58
CA ASP A 40 -2.80 3.01 -0.49
C ASP A 40 -3.61 2.14 -1.47
N LEU A 41 -4.33 1.13 -0.92
CA LEU A 41 -5.33 0.38 -1.67
C LEU A 41 -6.49 1.31 -2.05
N PHE A 42 -6.96 2.11 -1.10
CA PHE A 42 -7.98 3.13 -1.34
C PHE A 42 -7.35 4.51 -1.53
N GLU A 43 -7.95 5.33 -2.38
CA GLU A 43 -7.56 6.73 -2.54
C GLU A 43 -7.72 7.52 -1.23
N TYR A 44 -8.64 7.11 -0.37
CA TYR A 44 -8.76 7.51 1.02
C TYR A 44 -9.65 6.53 1.78
N TRP A 45 -9.48 6.49 3.11
CA TRP A 45 -10.39 5.79 4.02
C TRP A 45 -10.83 6.73 5.14
N ALA A 46 -12.14 6.92 5.29
CA ALA A 46 -12.68 7.86 6.28
C ALA A 46 -13.04 7.18 7.62
N GLY A 47 -12.87 5.85 7.72
CA GLY A 47 -13.20 5.03 8.87
C GLY A 47 -14.11 3.86 8.49
N ASP A 48 -14.14 2.84 9.32
CA ASP A 48 -14.82 1.56 9.02
C ASP A 48 -16.35 1.64 9.00
N ASP A 49 -16.94 2.73 9.46
CA ASP A 49 -18.37 3.00 9.30
C ASP A 49 -18.78 3.35 7.85
N ASP A 50 -17.79 3.56 6.97
CA ASP A 50 -17.97 3.72 5.53
C ASP A 50 -18.08 2.37 4.77
N LEU A 51 -17.94 1.24 5.44
CA LEU A 51 -18.15 -0.10 4.86
C LEU A 51 -19.58 -0.34 4.33
N GLY A 52 -20.54 0.50 4.71
CA GLY A 52 -21.90 0.46 4.14
C GLY A 52 -21.98 0.95 2.70
N ASP A 53 -20.95 1.61 2.19
CA ASP A 53 -20.84 1.98 0.79
C ASP A 53 -20.65 0.75 -0.10
N ALA A 54 -21.43 0.64 -1.18
CA ALA A 54 -21.43 -0.52 -2.07
C ALA A 54 -20.05 -0.78 -2.73
N PHE A 55 -19.30 0.28 -3.00
CA PHE A 55 -17.95 0.18 -3.57
C PHE A 55 -16.98 -0.47 -2.55
N HIS A 56 -16.95 0.05 -1.31
CA HIS A 56 -16.10 -0.50 -0.26
C HIS A 56 -16.46 -1.94 0.09
N ALA A 57 -17.77 -2.25 0.15
CA ALA A 57 -18.26 -3.60 0.39
C ALA A 57 -17.82 -4.58 -0.73
N ARG A 58 -17.80 -4.13 -2.00
CA ARG A 58 -17.35 -4.94 -3.14
C ARG A 58 -15.87 -5.29 -3.02
N ILE A 59 -15.02 -4.34 -2.64
CA ILE A 59 -13.57 -4.56 -2.45
C ILE A 59 -13.33 -5.51 -1.27
N ALA A 60 -14.01 -5.27 -0.13
CA ALA A 60 -13.91 -6.14 1.03
C ALA A 60 -14.35 -7.58 0.72
N ALA A 61 -15.43 -7.77 -0.06
CA ALA A 61 -15.90 -9.08 -0.48
C ALA A 61 -14.89 -9.81 -1.40
N ALA A 62 -14.21 -9.09 -2.29
CA ALA A 62 -13.17 -9.68 -3.14
C ALA A 62 -11.97 -10.19 -2.33
N LEU A 63 -11.53 -9.43 -1.32
CA LEU A 63 -10.46 -9.87 -0.40
C LEU A 63 -10.92 -11.04 0.48
N ARG A 64 -12.17 -10.99 0.99
CA ARG A 64 -12.76 -12.08 1.75
C ARG A 64 -12.76 -13.39 0.95
N ALA A 65 -13.07 -13.34 -0.32
CA ALA A 65 -13.06 -14.52 -1.18
C ALA A 65 -11.67 -15.18 -1.30
N LEU A 66 -10.58 -14.43 -1.14
CA LEU A 66 -9.22 -15.00 -1.02
C LEU A 66 -9.04 -15.71 0.33
N ALA A 67 -9.41 -15.05 1.42
CA ALA A 67 -9.31 -15.62 2.76
C ALA A 67 -10.14 -16.92 2.91
N ASP A 68 -11.35 -16.95 2.35
CA ASP A 68 -12.22 -18.14 2.36
C ASP A 68 -11.64 -19.30 1.54
N ARG A 69 -10.65 -19.05 0.68
CA ARG A 69 -9.86 -20.07 -0.04
C ARG A 69 -8.60 -20.49 0.70
N GLY A 70 -8.36 -19.95 1.90
CA GLY A 70 -7.18 -20.24 2.71
C GLY A 70 -5.94 -19.45 2.32
N ILE A 71 -6.10 -18.32 1.62
CA ILE A 71 -5.01 -17.41 1.30
C ILE A 71 -4.90 -16.39 2.42
N ASP A 72 -3.71 -16.28 3.03
CA ASP A 72 -3.47 -15.28 4.05
C ASP A 72 -3.34 -13.90 3.41
N VAL A 73 -4.18 -12.95 3.82
CA VAL A 73 -4.15 -11.57 3.34
C VAL A 73 -3.70 -10.66 4.47
N PHE A 74 -2.70 -9.83 4.19
CA PHE A 74 -2.08 -8.90 5.14
C PHE A 74 -2.14 -7.47 4.63
N TRP A 75 -2.25 -6.52 5.57
CA TRP A 75 -2.34 -5.09 5.26
C TRP A 75 -1.38 -4.29 6.10
N ILE A 76 -0.53 -3.49 5.44
CA ILE A 76 0.21 -2.39 6.04
C ILE A 76 -0.47 -1.08 5.62
N ALA A 77 -0.73 -0.19 6.57
CA ALA A 77 -1.42 1.08 6.29
C ALA A 77 -0.55 2.03 5.44
N GLY A 78 -1.14 2.56 4.36
CA GLY A 78 -0.56 3.64 3.58
C GLY A 78 -0.89 5.03 4.14
N ASN A 79 -0.50 6.07 3.43
CA ASN A 79 -0.79 7.45 3.86
C ASN A 79 -2.20 7.92 3.46
N ARG A 80 -2.88 7.20 2.59
CA ARG A 80 -4.26 7.49 2.16
C ARG A 80 -5.29 6.73 2.98
N ASP A 81 -4.96 5.53 3.45
CA ASP A 81 -5.91 4.58 4.05
C ASP A 81 -5.51 4.11 5.45
N PHE A 82 -4.75 4.91 6.18
CA PHE A 82 -4.26 4.59 7.54
C PHE A 82 -5.37 4.49 8.61
N LEU A 83 -6.59 4.88 8.29
CA LEU A 83 -7.77 4.73 9.16
C LEU A 83 -8.53 3.41 8.93
N VAL A 84 -8.02 2.53 8.07
CA VAL A 84 -8.53 1.15 7.96
C VAL A 84 -8.33 0.46 9.30
N GLY A 85 -9.42 -0.09 9.84
CA GLY A 85 -9.46 -0.67 11.16
C GLY A 85 -9.95 -2.11 11.20
N GLU A 86 -10.15 -2.62 12.40
CA GLU A 86 -10.48 -4.02 12.67
C GLU A 86 -11.80 -4.48 12.04
N ARG A 87 -12.79 -3.57 11.88
CA ARG A 87 -14.05 -3.93 11.25
C ARG A 87 -13.88 -4.19 9.75
N PHE A 88 -13.09 -3.37 9.05
CA PHE A 88 -12.72 -3.66 7.66
C PHE A 88 -11.92 -4.95 7.59
N ALA A 89 -10.88 -5.10 8.41
CA ALA A 89 -10.02 -6.27 8.43
C ALA A 89 -10.82 -7.57 8.63
N SER A 90 -11.71 -7.62 9.63
CA SER A 90 -12.56 -8.78 9.88
C SER A 90 -13.54 -9.06 8.74
N THR A 91 -14.11 -8.01 8.12
CA THR A 91 -15.02 -8.14 6.98
C THR A 91 -14.29 -8.69 5.75
N ALA A 92 -13.11 -8.15 5.45
CA ALA A 92 -12.30 -8.55 4.31
C ALA A 92 -11.50 -9.86 4.55
N GLY A 93 -11.44 -10.35 5.79
CA GLY A 93 -10.70 -11.57 6.13
C GLY A 93 -9.18 -11.39 6.07
N LEU A 94 -8.68 -10.21 6.46
CA LEU A 94 -7.25 -9.90 6.44
C LEU A 94 -6.72 -9.56 7.84
N ALA A 95 -5.40 -9.57 7.99
CA ALA A 95 -4.72 -9.16 9.20
C ALA A 95 -4.03 -7.80 9.00
N LEU A 96 -4.26 -6.87 9.93
CA LEU A 96 -3.55 -5.59 9.97
C LEU A 96 -2.15 -5.83 10.55
N LEU A 97 -1.14 -5.31 9.87
CA LEU A 97 0.26 -5.38 10.30
C LEU A 97 0.75 -4.01 10.78
N PRO A 98 1.80 -3.96 11.63
CA PRO A 98 2.53 -2.74 11.92
C PRO A 98 3.11 -2.09 10.67
N GLU A 99 3.45 -0.79 10.75
CA GLU A 99 4.04 -0.02 9.63
C GLU A 99 5.35 -0.61 9.08
N THR A 100 6.08 -1.36 9.91
CA THR A 100 7.27 -2.12 9.50
C THR A 100 7.05 -3.56 9.90
N TRP A 101 7.08 -4.44 8.92
CA TRP A 101 6.90 -5.87 9.11
C TRP A 101 8.03 -6.64 8.49
N VAL A 102 8.49 -7.71 9.13
CA VAL A 102 9.56 -8.56 8.62
C VAL A 102 9.02 -9.95 8.40
N ILE A 103 9.27 -10.49 7.22
CA ILE A 103 9.03 -11.89 6.88
C ILE A 103 10.36 -12.59 6.61
N GLU A 104 10.37 -13.89 6.83
CA GLU A 104 11.48 -14.76 6.45
C GLU A 104 11.01 -15.73 5.38
N ASP A 105 11.72 -15.75 4.26
CA ASP A 105 11.40 -16.64 3.14
C ASP A 105 12.70 -17.04 2.42
N HIS A 106 12.92 -18.34 2.24
CA HIS A 106 14.10 -18.91 1.56
C HIS A 106 15.45 -18.32 2.06
N ASP A 107 15.68 -18.38 3.37
CA ASP A 107 16.90 -17.85 4.03
C ASP A 107 17.13 -16.34 3.83
N ARG A 108 16.13 -15.60 3.35
CA ARG A 108 16.13 -14.14 3.23
C ARG A 108 15.24 -13.51 4.27
N ARG A 109 15.74 -12.45 4.85
CA ARG A 109 14.98 -11.59 5.75
C ARG A 109 14.49 -10.39 4.96
N ILE A 110 13.16 -10.25 4.80
CA ILE A 110 12.52 -9.27 3.93
C ILE A 110 11.72 -8.31 4.79
N VAL A 111 12.02 -7.02 4.72
CA VAL A 111 11.25 -5.98 5.39
C VAL A 111 10.22 -5.38 4.43
N LEU A 112 9.00 -5.25 4.93
CA LEU A 112 7.86 -4.67 4.24
C LEU A 112 7.49 -3.35 4.91
N VAL A 113 7.37 -2.28 4.15
CA VAL A 113 6.89 -0.96 4.59
C VAL A 113 6.03 -0.36 3.49
N HIS A 114 5.18 0.62 3.82
CA HIS A 114 4.54 1.40 2.76
C HIS A 114 5.55 2.29 2.01
N GLY A 115 6.38 3.04 2.74
CA GLY A 115 7.44 3.88 2.17
C GLY A 115 7.34 5.36 2.56
N ASP A 116 6.18 5.81 2.98
CA ASP A 116 5.91 7.21 3.34
C ASP A 116 6.74 7.73 4.53
N ALA A 117 7.00 6.87 5.51
CA ALA A 117 7.82 7.20 6.67
C ALA A 117 9.30 7.44 6.33
N GLN A 118 9.75 6.98 5.16
CA GLN A 118 11.12 7.09 4.68
C GLN A 118 11.36 8.34 3.81
N CYS A 119 10.32 9.10 3.46
CA CYS A 119 10.41 10.36 2.73
C CYS A 119 10.75 11.53 3.67
N THR A 120 11.87 11.44 4.40
CA THR A 120 12.20 12.31 5.53
C THR A 120 12.55 13.75 5.14
N ASP A 121 12.86 14.01 3.87
CA ASP A 121 13.14 15.36 3.36
C ASP A 121 11.87 16.19 3.16
N ASP A 122 10.69 15.54 3.02
CA ASP A 122 9.41 16.24 3.02
C ASP A 122 8.96 16.56 4.47
N THR A 123 9.62 17.55 5.06
CA THR A 123 9.38 17.94 6.46
C THR A 123 7.94 18.36 6.73
N LYS A 124 7.26 18.98 5.74
CA LYS A 124 5.84 19.36 5.84
C LYS A 124 4.95 18.12 5.92
N TYR A 125 5.19 17.15 5.04
CA TYR A 125 4.48 15.87 5.08
C TYR A 125 4.78 15.12 6.37
N MET A 126 6.04 15.04 6.80
CA MET A 126 6.42 14.31 8.03
C MET A 126 5.76 14.89 9.28
N ALA A 127 5.62 16.22 9.38
CA ALA A 127 4.88 16.87 10.48
C ALA A 127 3.38 16.50 10.45
N PHE A 128 2.75 16.54 9.28
CA PHE A 128 1.36 16.08 9.10
C PHE A 128 1.21 14.61 9.47
N ARG A 129 2.09 13.74 8.94
CA ARG A 129 2.11 12.31 9.23
C ARG A 129 2.19 12.04 10.74
N ALA A 130 3.12 12.68 11.44
CA ALA A 130 3.27 12.53 12.88
C ALA A 130 1.97 12.88 13.62
N GLN A 131 1.28 13.93 13.22
CA GLN A 131 0.01 14.34 13.82
C GLN A 131 -1.10 13.31 13.59
N VAL A 132 -1.32 12.89 12.32
CA VAL A 132 -2.47 12.03 11.99
C VAL A 132 -2.27 10.55 12.39
N ARG A 133 -1.02 10.14 12.63
CA ARG A 133 -0.69 8.82 13.16
C ARG A 133 -0.81 8.73 14.69
N GLU A 134 -0.98 9.86 15.39
CA GLU A 134 -1.22 9.85 16.83
C GLU A 134 -2.57 9.19 17.14
N PRO A 135 -2.59 8.14 18.03
CA PRO A 135 -3.83 7.45 18.36
C PRO A 135 -4.92 8.36 18.94
N ALA A 136 -4.54 9.42 19.66
CA ALA A 136 -5.49 10.39 20.20
C ALA A 136 -6.17 11.19 19.10
N TRP A 137 -5.40 11.63 18.08
CA TRP A 137 -5.94 12.32 16.92
C TRP A 137 -6.91 11.43 16.13
N GLN A 138 -6.53 10.17 15.86
CA GLN A 138 -7.37 9.22 15.13
C GLN A 138 -8.68 8.94 15.87
N ARG A 139 -8.65 8.72 17.18
CA ARG A 139 -9.87 8.55 17.98
C ARG A 139 -10.79 9.77 17.90
N GLN A 140 -10.24 10.99 18.03
CA GLN A 140 -11.02 12.21 17.94
C GLN A 140 -11.62 12.39 16.53
N PHE A 141 -10.84 12.15 15.49
CA PHE A 141 -11.28 12.25 14.11
C PHE A 141 -12.42 11.25 13.81
N LEU A 142 -12.28 10.01 14.23
CA LEU A 142 -13.29 8.97 14.01
C LEU A 142 -14.60 9.16 14.81
N GLN A 143 -14.60 10.02 15.85
CA GLN A 143 -15.84 10.43 16.55
C GLN A 143 -16.68 11.44 15.75
N MET A 144 -16.11 12.11 14.75
CA MET A 144 -16.87 13.03 13.90
C MET A 144 -17.85 12.25 12.99
N PRO A 145 -18.98 12.88 12.61
CA PRO A 145 -19.86 12.29 11.59
C PRO A 145 -19.10 11.96 10.29
N LEU A 146 -19.41 10.82 9.68
CA LEU A 146 -18.74 10.34 8.46
C LEU A 146 -18.69 11.40 7.35
N ALA A 147 -19.80 12.11 7.12
CA ALA A 147 -19.88 13.16 6.09
C ALA A 147 -18.86 14.31 6.35
N GLN A 148 -18.66 14.67 7.62
CA GLN A 148 -17.69 15.71 8.00
C GLN A 148 -16.25 15.21 7.77
N ARG A 149 -15.95 13.96 8.13
CA ARG A 149 -14.63 13.35 7.87
C ARG A 149 -14.32 13.31 6.38
N LYS A 150 -15.27 12.89 5.55
CA LYS A 150 -15.14 12.89 4.08
C LYS A 150 -14.87 14.30 3.53
N ALA A 151 -15.56 15.33 4.03
CA ALA A 151 -15.34 16.72 3.62
C ALA A 151 -13.93 17.22 4.01
N ILE A 152 -13.46 16.91 5.22
CA ILE A 152 -12.10 17.26 5.67
C ILE A 152 -11.05 16.55 4.78
N ILE A 153 -11.20 15.25 4.51
CA ILE A 153 -10.30 14.49 3.66
C ILE A 153 -10.25 15.07 2.24
N ALA A 154 -11.40 15.43 1.68
CA ALA A 154 -11.47 16.05 0.35
C ALA A 154 -10.68 17.36 0.29
N GLY A 155 -10.80 18.22 1.32
CA GLY A 155 -10.02 19.46 1.42
C GLY A 155 -8.51 19.20 1.57
N LEU A 156 -8.11 18.22 2.38
CA LEU A 156 -6.70 17.85 2.53
C LEU A 156 -6.09 17.30 1.23
N ARG A 157 -6.88 16.55 0.45
CA ARG A 157 -6.43 16.01 -0.85
C ARG A 157 -6.21 17.11 -1.88
N GLU A 158 -7.12 18.10 -1.93
CA GLU A 158 -6.97 19.24 -2.84
C GLU A 158 -5.70 20.03 -2.52
N ASN A 159 -5.48 20.32 -1.24
CA ASN A 159 -4.26 20.99 -0.77
C ASN A 159 -3.00 20.15 -1.11
N SER A 160 -3.06 18.82 -0.93
CA SER A 160 -1.93 17.94 -1.24
C SER A 160 -1.59 17.92 -2.73
N ARG A 161 -2.59 17.95 -3.62
CA ARG A 161 -2.36 18.04 -5.07
C ARG A 161 -1.66 19.34 -5.47
N GLN A 162 -2.08 20.48 -4.87
CA GLN A 162 -1.45 21.76 -5.10
C GLN A 162 -0.01 21.77 -4.59
N ASP A 163 0.24 21.28 -3.37
CA ASP A 163 1.56 21.17 -2.78
C ASP A 163 2.51 20.25 -3.61
N GLN A 164 2.00 19.12 -4.13
CA GLN A 164 2.81 18.20 -4.96
C GLN A 164 3.23 18.85 -6.29
N GLY A 165 2.41 19.73 -6.86
CA GLY A 165 2.76 20.47 -8.08
C GLY A 165 3.89 21.48 -7.87
N GLU A 166 4.16 21.88 -6.63
CA GLU A 166 5.21 22.84 -6.27
C GLU A 166 6.49 22.18 -5.74
N LYS A 167 6.44 20.90 -5.34
CA LYS A 167 7.57 20.18 -4.77
C LYS A 167 8.52 19.63 -5.84
N SER A 168 9.82 19.64 -5.53
CA SER A 168 10.78 18.95 -6.38
C SER A 168 10.57 17.43 -6.32
N TYR A 169 10.86 16.77 -7.43
CA TYR A 169 10.77 15.33 -7.56
C TYR A 169 11.60 14.57 -6.50
N GLU A 170 12.74 15.14 -6.08
CA GLU A 170 13.68 14.54 -5.13
C GLU A 170 13.13 14.50 -3.69
N ILE A 171 12.45 15.57 -3.25
CA ILE A 171 11.90 15.68 -1.88
C ILE A 171 10.80 14.63 -1.62
N MET A 172 10.11 14.16 -2.67
CA MET A 172 9.05 13.17 -2.57
C MET A 172 9.56 11.72 -2.60
N ASP A 173 10.88 11.49 -2.64
CA ASP A 173 11.46 10.16 -2.60
C ASP A 173 11.92 9.76 -1.20
N VAL A 174 12.14 8.47 -1.00
CA VAL A 174 12.73 7.94 0.22
C VAL A 174 14.19 8.39 0.34
N THR A 175 14.61 8.80 1.53
CA THR A 175 16.01 9.19 1.76
C THR A 175 16.90 7.97 1.98
N PRO A 176 18.14 7.97 1.47
CA PRO A 176 19.07 6.87 1.69
C PRO A 176 19.29 6.57 3.17
N GLN A 177 19.40 7.59 4.00
CA GLN A 177 19.60 7.45 5.44
C GLN A 177 18.42 6.75 6.14
N ALA A 178 17.19 7.05 5.74
CA ALA A 178 16.00 6.39 6.29
C ALA A 178 15.92 4.91 5.85
N ILE A 179 16.29 4.62 4.61
CA ILE A 179 16.38 3.24 4.10
C ILE A 179 17.44 2.44 4.86
N ASP A 180 18.64 3.00 5.02
CA ASP A 180 19.73 2.36 5.76
C ASP A 180 19.33 2.10 7.22
N ALA A 181 18.63 3.04 7.85
CA ALA A 181 18.12 2.87 9.21
C ALA A 181 17.14 1.70 9.33
N VAL A 182 16.22 1.54 8.37
CA VAL A 182 15.28 0.40 8.35
C VAL A 182 16.04 -0.92 8.19
N PHE A 183 16.99 -1.02 7.27
CA PHE A 183 17.82 -2.21 7.12
C PHE A 183 18.61 -2.54 8.39
N ALA A 184 19.21 -1.53 9.04
CA ALA A 184 19.98 -1.71 10.28
C ALA A 184 19.09 -2.19 11.44
N GLN A 185 17.90 -1.61 11.59
CA GLN A 185 16.95 -1.96 12.66
C GLN A 185 16.36 -3.35 12.51
N THR A 186 16.09 -3.76 11.26
CA THR A 186 15.40 -5.02 10.97
C THR A 186 16.35 -6.19 10.71
N GLY A 187 17.60 -5.90 10.35
CA GLY A 187 18.56 -6.90 9.89
C GLY A 187 18.15 -7.53 8.54
N ALA A 188 17.25 -6.89 7.79
CA ALA A 188 16.77 -7.42 6.52
C ALA A 188 17.82 -7.32 5.42
N ASP A 189 17.70 -8.19 4.40
CA ASP A 189 18.52 -8.21 3.19
C ASP A 189 17.77 -7.63 2.01
N VAL A 190 16.45 -7.68 2.07
CA VAL A 190 15.54 -7.21 1.04
C VAL A 190 14.51 -6.28 1.67
N MET A 191 14.17 -5.21 0.98
CA MET A 191 13.04 -4.34 1.28
C MET A 191 12.06 -4.33 0.11
N ILE A 192 10.76 -4.39 0.42
CA ILE A 192 9.68 -4.17 -0.57
C ILE A 192 8.81 -3.02 -0.04
N HIS A 193 8.60 -2.00 -0.86
CA HIS A 193 7.77 -0.85 -0.51
C HIS A 193 7.07 -0.23 -1.73
N GLY A 194 6.10 0.64 -1.48
CA GLY A 194 5.38 1.43 -2.47
C GLY A 194 5.62 2.92 -2.33
N HIS A 195 4.53 3.70 -2.29
CA HIS A 195 4.41 5.12 -1.98
C HIS A 195 5.01 6.07 -3.01
N THR A 196 6.22 5.83 -3.49
CA THR A 196 6.95 6.80 -4.34
C THR A 196 6.50 6.77 -5.79
N HIS A 197 5.75 5.75 -6.21
CA HIS A 197 5.30 5.52 -7.60
C HIS A 197 6.48 5.46 -8.60
N ARG A 198 7.64 4.94 -8.15
CA ARG A 198 8.89 4.85 -8.94
C ARG A 198 9.38 3.41 -9.00
N PRO A 199 8.65 2.55 -9.73
CA PRO A 199 8.94 1.12 -9.74
C PRO A 199 10.36 0.82 -10.23
N ALA A 200 11.18 0.26 -9.34
CA ALA A 200 12.57 -0.04 -9.61
C ALA A 200 13.10 -1.15 -8.71
N LEU A 201 14.24 -1.72 -9.08
CA LEU A 201 15.10 -2.50 -8.21
C LEU A 201 16.39 -1.68 -7.96
N HIS A 202 16.63 -1.37 -6.70
CA HIS A 202 17.87 -0.72 -6.26
C HIS A 202 18.75 -1.72 -5.54
N THR A 203 20.06 -1.67 -5.83
CA THR A 203 21.07 -2.49 -5.17
C THR A 203 22.12 -1.58 -4.56
N ALA A 204 22.30 -1.68 -3.25
CA ALA A 204 23.30 -0.90 -2.52
C ALA A 204 23.81 -1.70 -1.32
N GLY A 205 25.13 -1.74 -1.10
CA GLY A 205 25.74 -2.41 0.05
C GLY A 205 25.34 -3.89 0.23
N GLY A 206 25.06 -4.61 -0.86
CA GLY A 206 24.59 -6.00 -0.82
C GLY A 206 23.12 -6.17 -0.45
N LYS A 207 22.38 -5.07 -0.24
CA LYS A 207 20.95 -5.06 0.03
C LYS A 207 20.16 -4.79 -1.26
N LEU A 208 18.94 -5.34 -1.32
CA LEU A 208 18.00 -5.16 -2.43
C LEU A 208 16.78 -4.37 -1.96
N ARG A 209 16.38 -3.34 -2.71
CA ARG A 209 15.18 -2.57 -2.45
C ARG A 209 14.30 -2.57 -3.69
N TYR A 210 13.16 -3.21 -3.58
CA TYR A 210 12.12 -3.28 -4.60
C TYR A 210 11.06 -2.22 -4.35
N VAL A 211 10.75 -1.42 -5.36
CA VAL A 211 9.68 -0.44 -5.33
C VAL A 211 8.52 -0.94 -6.17
N LEU A 212 7.34 -1.03 -5.57
CA LEU A 212 6.10 -1.41 -6.24
C LEU A 212 5.61 -0.30 -7.17
N PRO A 213 4.95 -0.64 -8.28
CA PRO A 213 4.30 0.34 -9.13
C PRO A 213 2.99 0.84 -8.53
N ASP A 214 2.63 2.08 -8.84
CA ASP A 214 1.27 2.58 -8.78
C ASP A 214 0.43 2.00 -9.94
N TRP A 215 -0.90 1.99 -9.78
CA TRP A 215 -1.80 1.38 -10.75
C TRP A 215 -2.53 2.43 -11.58
N GLU A 216 -2.23 2.48 -12.88
CA GLU A 216 -2.82 3.35 -13.89
C GLU A 216 -3.11 2.55 -15.18
N PRO A 217 -4.15 1.68 -15.18
CA PRO A 217 -4.42 0.79 -16.31
C PRO A 217 -4.83 1.53 -17.58
N GLU A 218 -5.31 2.77 -17.47
CA GLU A 218 -5.72 3.63 -18.59
C GLU A 218 -4.57 4.49 -19.13
N ALA A 219 -3.39 4.45 -18.50
CA ALA A 219 -2.20 5.13 -19.03
C ALA A 219 -1.71 4.48 -20.33
N SER A 220 -0.91 5.21 -21.10
CA SER A 220 -0.29 4.69 -22.31
C SER A 220 1.24 4.87 -22.25
N PRO A 221 2.02 3.79 -22.00
CA PRO A 221 1.58 2.41 -21.77
C PRO A 221 0.87 2.25 -20.40
N PRO A 222 0.04 1.20 -20.21
CA PRO A 222 -0.57 0.90 -18.91
C PRO A 222 0.48 0.73 -17.82
N ARG A 223 0.23 1.31 -16.63
CA ARG A 223 1.08 1.19 -15.45
C ARG A 223 0.39 0.34 -14.39
N GLY A 224 1.18 -0.39 -13.61
CA GLY A 224 0.74 -1.23 -12.51
C GLY A 224 1.38 -2.60 -12.56
N GLY A 225 1.10 -3.38 -11.52
CA GLY A 225 1.66 -4.72 -11.44
C GLY A 225 1.92 -5.14 -9.98
N TRP A 226 2.73 -6.15 -9.81
CA TRP A 226 3.03 -6.73 -8.50
C TRP A 226 4.46 -7.26 -8.43
N ILE A 227 4.91 -7.50 -7.21
CA ILE A 227 6.10 -8.30 -6.93
C ILE A 227 5.64 -9.68 -6.46
N ALA A 228 6.34 -10.72 -6.90
CA ALA A 228 6.10 -12.09 -6.48
C ALA A 228 7.37 -12.74 -5.94
N ILE A 229 7.23 -13.55 -4.89
CA ILE A 229 8.25 -14.52 -4.48
C ILE A 229 7.72 -15.91 -4.85
N GLY A 230 8.41 -16.56 -5.77
CA GLY A 230 8.09 -17.92 -6.21
C GLY A 230 8.33 -18.97 -5.11
N ASP A 231 7.86 -20.17 -5.36
CA ASP A 231 8.12 -21.31 -4.43
C ASP A 231 9.59 -21.77 -4.47
N ASP A 232 10.37 -21.23 -5.41
CA ASP A 232 11.83 -21.36 -5.52
C ASP A 232 12.60 -20.21 -4.84
N GLY A 233 11.89 -19.26 -4.21
CA GLY A 233 12.46 -18.06 -3.58
C GLY A 233 12.90 -16.97 -4.54
N VAL A 234 12.64 -17.10 -5.85
CA VAL A 234 12.98 -16.05 -6.81
C VAL A 234 12.01 -14.88 -6.69
N ILE A 235 12.56 -13.67 -6.57
CA ILE A 235 11.77 -12.43 -6.53
C ILE A 235 11.65 -11.90 -7.96
N THR A 236 10.42 -11.75 -8.44
CA THR A 236 10.11 -11.26 -9.78
C THR A 236 9.19 -10.05 -9.72
N ARG A 237 9.32 -9.15 -10.68
CA ARG A 237 8.44 -8.01 -10.88
C ARG A 237 7.55 -8.30 -12.09
N HIS A 238 6.27 -7.97 -11.99
CA HIS A 238 5.30 -8.24 -13.04
C HIS A 238 4.52 -6.97 -13.40
N ALA A 239 4.26 -6.78 -14.68
CA ALA A 239 3.31 -5.78 -15.16
C ALA A 239 1.86 -6.29 -15.04
N LEU A 240 0.87 -5.41 -15.26
CA LEU A 240 -0.56 -5.75 -15.18
C LEU A 240 -0.98 -6.90 -16.11
N ASP A 241 -0.35 -7.05 -17.26
CA ASP A 241 -0.60 -8.15 -18.20
C ASP A 241 0.03 -9.49 -17.76
N GLY A 242 0.86 -9.47 -16.70
CA GLY A 242 1.56 -10.61 -16.15
C GLY A 242 2.94 -10.85 -16.75
N SER A 243 3.41 -10.01 -17.66
CA SER A 243 4.79 -10.08 -18.15
C SER A 243 5.79 -9.79 -17.05
N VAL A 244 6.92 -10.52 -17.06
CA VAL A 244 8.03 -10.30 -16.11
C VAL A 244 8.87 -9.11 -16.59
N LEU A 245 9.23 -8.22 -15.64
CA LEU A 245 9.97 -6.97 -15.87
C LEU A 245 11.46 -7.11 -15.53
#